data_774a695f78ba6f300d02eed27496a0ae
#
_entry.id   774a695f78ba6f300d02eed27496a0ae
#
_cell.length_a   1.000
_cell.length_b   1.000
_cell.length_c   1.000
_cell.angle_alpha   90.00
_cell.angle_beta   90.00
_cell.angle_gamma   90.00
#
_symmetry.space_group_name_H-M   'P 1'
#
loop_
_entity.id
_entity.type
_entity.pdbx_description
1 polymer ?
#
loop_
_entity_poly.entity_id
_entity_poly.type
_entity_poly.pdbx_seq_one_letter_code
_entity_poly.pdbx_strand_id
1 'polypeptide(L)'
;MTLANIVMMVIAFGLLIIIHELGHFLMARAFGVHIQKFSVGFGKPLFKVTRGGTEYLLSLIPLGGYVKMQGDNPEERDEAEQSDPERDFLSKAWWKKALIVLAGPFANLLLGLLLFIFAMVLPQKQEDLAPVLHSAAGKWAEVFSAGDSLISVNGKSVA
;
A
#
# COMPACT_ATOMS: atom_id res chain seq x y z
N MET A 1 7.91 -19.10 7.59
CA MET A 1 7.27 -18.33 6.52
C MET A 1 7.25 -19.18 5.26
N THR A 2 6.10 -19.32 4.62
CA THR A 2 6.00 -20.05 3.34
C THR A 2 6.41 -19.11 2.20
N LEU A 3 6.81 -19.68 1.05
CA LEU A 3 7.09 -18.91 -0.17
C LEU A 3 5.90 -18.03 -0.56
N ALA A 4 4.67 -18.53 -0.40
CA ALA A 4 3.44 -17.78 -0.66
C ALA A 4 3.36 -16.51 0.20
N ASN A 5 3.71 -16.58 1.49
CA ASN A 5 3.69 -15.40 2.37
C ASN A 5 4.70 -14.33 1.92
N ILE A 6 5.87 -14.75 1.46
CA ILE A 6 6.91 -13.83 0.95
C ILE A 6 6.39 -13.14 -0.33
N VAL A 7 5.83 -13.90 -1.25
CA VAL A 7 5.27 -13.36 -2.51
C VAL A 7 4.14 -12.37 -2.21
N MET A 8 3.21 -12.73 -1.32
CA MET A 8 2.12 -11.82 -0.93
C MET A 8 2.63 -10.53 -0.28
N MET A 9 3.65 -10.63 0.56
CA MET A 9 4.29 -9.46 1.18
C MET A 9 4.91 -8.54 0.13
N VAL A 10 5.65 -9.08 -0.84
CA VAL A 10 6.26 -8.30 -1.93
C VAL A 10 5.19 -7.60 -2.77
N ILE A 11 4.10 -8.29 -3.10
CA ILE A 11 2.97 -7.70 -3.84
C ILE A 11 2.32 -6.57 -3.04
N ALA A 12 2.07 -6.78 -1.75
CA ALA A 12 1.44 -5.78 -0.89
C ALA A 12 2.30 -4.52 -0.77
N PHE A 13 3.61 -4.67 -0.53
CA PHE A 13 4.55 -3.54 -0.50
C PHE A 13 4.65 -2.84 -1.86
N GLY A 14 4.71 -3.60 -2.95
CA GLY A 14 4.72 -3.04 -4.30
C GLY A 14 3.49 -2.18 -4.56
N LEU A 15 2.30 -2.66 -4.18
CA LEU A 15 1.05 -1.92 -4.33
C LEU A 15 1.05 -0.63 -3.50
N LEU A 16 1.49 -0.69 -2.24
CA LEU A 16 1.60 0.49 -1.37
C LEU A 16 2.50 1.56 -1.99
N ILE A 17 3.63 1.17 -2.57
CA ILE A 17 4.56 2.10 -3.19
C ILE A 17 3.95 2.69 -4.47
N ILE A 18 3.31 1.90 -5.31
CA ILE A 18 2.63 2.40 -6.52
C ILE A 18 1.57 3.44 -6.17
N ILE A 19 0.75 3.19 -5.16
CA ILE A 19 -0.29 4.13 -4.71
C ILE A 19 0.33 5.40 -4.13
N HIS A 20 1.44 5.27 -3.40
CA HIS A 20 2.21 6.40 -2.89
C HIS A 20 2.71 7.31 -4.03
N GLU A 21 3.41 6.72 -5.00
CA GLU A 21 3.92 7.46 -6.17
C GLU A 21 2.79 8.04 -7.02
N LEU A 22 1.67 7.32 -7.13
CA LEU A 22 0.48 7.81 -7.82
C LEU A 22 -0.10 9.06 -7.14
N GLY A 23 -0.05 9.14 -5.81
CA GLY A 23 -0.43 10.32 -5.05
C GLY A 23 0.38 11.55 -5.47
N HIS A 24 1.71 11.44 -5.48
CA HIS A 24 2.60 12.50 -5.96
C HIS A 24 2.33 12.89 -7.41
N PHE A 25 2.21 11.89 -8.27
CA PHE A 25 1.92 12.06 -9.69
C PHE A 25 0.64 12.86 -9.93
N LEU A 26 -0.46 12.45 -9.32
CA LEU A 26 -1.76 13.09 -9.52
C LEU A 26 -1.76 14.54 -9.02
N MET A 27 -1.18 14.79 -7.85
CA MET A 27 -1.13 16.13 -7.27
C MET A 27 -0.19 17.05 -8.05
N ALA A 28 0.98 16.58 -8.47
CA ALA A 28 1.90 17.33 -9.31
C ALA A 28 1.25 17.73 -10.64
N ARG A 29 0.55 16.79 -11.28
CA ARG A 29 -0.18 17.04 -12.52
C ARG A 29 -1.33 18.03 -12.33
N ALA A 30 -2.07 17.95 -11.22
CA ALA A 30 -3.15 18.88 -10.89
C ALA A 30 -2.64 20.33 -10.72
N PHE A 31 -1.41 20.50 -10.23
CA PHE A 31 -0.78 21.82 -10.09
C PHE A 31 0.04 22.26 -11.34
N GLY A 32 -0.08 21.53 -12.43
CA GLY A 32 0.58 21.87 -13.69
C GLY A 32 2.10 21.68 -13.66
N VAL A 33 2.60 20.77 -12.79
CA VAL A 33 4.01 20.35 -12.85
C VAL A 33 4.17 19.34 -13.96
N HIS A 34 5.18 19.50 -14.79
CA HIS A 34 5.49 18.52 -15.83
C HIS A 34 6.18 17.30 -15.23
N ILE A 35 5.63 16.12 -15.51
CA ILE A 35 6.19 14.86 -15.05
C ILE A 35 6.96 14.24 -16.20
N GLN A 36 8.25 14.14 -16.04
CA GLN A 36 9.15 13.55 -17.03
C GLN A 36 9.02 12.02 -17.04
N LYS A 37 9.05 11.39 -15.84
CA LYS A 37 9.00 9.93 -15.71
C LYS A 37 8.12 9.51 -14.55
N PHE A 38 7.36 8.42 -14.78
CA PHE A 38 6.64 7.69 -13.75
C PHE A 38 7.06 6.23 -13.84
N SER A 39 7.78 5.73 -12.84
CA SER A 39 8.30 4.37 -12.85
C SER A 39 7.70 3.54 -11.74
N VAL A 40 7.23 2.34 -12.10
CA VAL A 40 6.92 1.26 -11.19
C VAL A 40 8.12 0.32 -11.16
N GLY A 41 8.79 0.25 -10.01
CA GLY A 41 10.04 -0.49 -9.86
C GLY A 41 11.29 0.32 -10.17
N PHE A 42 12.44 -0.29 -9.90
CA PHE A 42 13.77 0.24 -10.15
C PHE A 42 14.56 -0.60 -11.15
N GLY A 43 15.64 -0.03 -11.65
CA GLY A 43 16.59 -0.70 -12.54
C GLY A 43 16.20 -0.64 -14.01
N LYS A 44 16.55 -1.67 -14.78
CA LYS A 44 16.34 -1.69 -16.24
C LYS A 44 14.84 -1.74 -16.56
N PRO A 45 14.32 -0.82 -17.40
CA PRO A 45 12.93 -0.85 -17.81
C PRO A 45 12.64 -2.08 -18.68
N LEU A 46 11.60 -2.84 -18.30
CA LEU A 46 11.05 -3.95 -19.08
C LEU A 46 10.07 -3.45 -20.13
N PHE A 47 9.26 -2.46 -19.75
CA PHE A 47 8.32 -1.79 -20.65
C PHE A 47 8.44 -0.28 -20.49
N LYS A 48 8.34 0.41 -21.62
CA LYS A 48 8.38 1.87 -21.68
C LYS A 48 7.32 2.35 -22.67
N VAL A 49 6.47 3.28 -22.22
CA VAL A 49 5.47 3.95 -23.03
C VAL A 49 5.54 5.44 -22.74
N THR A 50 5.56 6.25 -23.80
CA THR A 50 5.53 7.72 -23.66
C THR A 50 4.15 8.22 -24.05
N ARG A 51 3.49 8.95 -23.14
CA ARG A 51 2.16 9.55 -23.40
C ARG A 51 2.08 10.92 -22.74
N GLY A 52 1.66 11.93 -23.51
CA GLY A 52 1.48 13.29 -23.01
C GLY A 52 2.75 13.94 -22.44
N GLY A 53 3.92 13.58 -22.96
CA GLY A 53 5.22 14.08 -22.49
C GLY A 53 5.78 13.33 -21.27
N THR A 54 5.04 12.39 -20.69
CA THR A 54 5.51 11.57 -19.56
C THR A 54 5.93 10.18 -20.04
N GLU A 55 7.11 9.72 -19.61
CA GLU A 55 7.56 8.36 -19.78
C GLU A 55 7.02 7.48 -18.65
N TYR A 56 6.21 6.48 -18.98
CA TYR A 56 5.72 5.46 -18.05
C TYR A 56 6.62 4.23 -18.16
N LEU A 57 7.19 3.82 -17.06
CA LEU A 57 8.17 2.73 -17.00
C LEU A 57 7.67 1.61 -16.06
N LEU A 58 7.83 0.37 -16.50
CA LEU A 58 7.77 -0.80 -15.64
C LEU A 58 9.16 -1.40 -15.58
N SER A 59 9.78 -1.42 -14.42
CA SER A 59 11.18 -1.81 -14.24
C SER A 59 11.32 -3.20 -13.62
N LEU A 60 12.50 -3.79 -13.72
CA LEU A 60 12.80 -5.18 -13.38
C LEU A 60 12.60 -5.49 -11.89
N ILE A 61 12.93 -4.54 -11.00
CA ILE A 61 12.89 -4.74 -9.55
C ILE A 61 11.59 -4.12 -9.02
N PRO A 62 10.57 -4.93 -8.65
CA PRO A 62 9.25 -4.40 -8.26
C PRO A 62 9.20 -3.86 -6.83
N LEU A 63 10.35 -3.53 -6.25
CA LEU A 63 10.51 -3.03 -4.89
C LEU A 63 10.70 -1.51 -4.92
N GLY A 64 9.64 -0.78 -5.34
CA GLY A 64 9.73 0.66 -5.36
C GLY A 64 9.07 1.30 -6.56
N GLY A 65 9.34 2.59 -6.72
CA GLY A 65 8.91 3.42 -7.82
C GLY A 65 9.47 4.81 -7.66
N TYR A 66 9.25 5.66 -8.63
CA TYR A 66 9.56 7.08 -8.53
C TYR A 66 8.78 7.91 -9.54
N VAL A 67 8.55 9.15 -9.16
CA VAL A 67 8.02 10.20 -10.02
C VAL A 67 9.13 11.23 -10.23
N LYS A 68 9.63 11.38 -11.46
CA LYS A 68 10.57 12.44 -11.81
C LYS A 68 9.80 13.63 -12.33
N MET A 69 9.87 14.73 -11.59
CA MET A 69 9.21 15.98 -11.94
C MET A 69 10.24 16.93 -12.59
N GLN A 70 9.78 17.78 -13.47
CA GLN A 70 10.63 18.83 -14.03
C GLN A 70 11.06 19.78 -12.92
N GLY A 71 12.37 20.06 -12.84
CA GLY A 71 12.93 20.98 -11.85
C GLY A 71 12.94 20.48 -10.42
N ASP A 72 12.80 19.18 -10.16
CA ASP A 72 12.91 18.59 -8.80
C ASP A 72 14.39 18.47 -8.35
N ASN A 73 15.32 18.33 -9.29
CA ASN A 73 16.75 18.32 -9.03
C ASN A 73 17.45 19.51 -9.72
N PRO A 74 18.01 20.47 -8.96
CA PRO A 74 18.71 21.62 -9.54
C PRO A 74 19.95 21.25 -10.34
N GLU A 75 20.60 20.11 -10.01
CA GLU A 75 21.87 19.68 -10.65
C GLU A 75 21.62 19.01 -12.01
N GLU A 76 20.42 18.51 -12.26
CA GLU A 76 20.06 17.86 -13.52
C GLU A 76 19.38 18.83 -14.52
N ARG A 77 19.46 20.13 -14.31
CA ARG A 77 19.03 21.10 -15.30
C ARG A 77 20.01 21.06 -16.46
N ASP A 78 19.75 20.16 -17.40
CA ASP A 78 20.42 20.21 -18.69
C ASP A 78 20.12 21.56 -19.35
N GLU A 79 21.16 22.31 -19.68
CA GLU A 79 21.09 23.61 -20.35
C GLU A 79 20.35 23.55 -21.70
N ALA A 80 20.06 22.34 -22.20
CA ALA A 80 19.39 22.08 -23.46
C ALA A 80 17.86 22.01 -23.41
N GLU A 81 17.26 21.75 -22.26
CA GLU A 81 15.80 21.81 -22.10
C GLU A 81 15.43 23.25 -21.71
N GLN A 82 14.87 23.99 -22.67
CA GLN A 82 14.11 25.21 -22.41
C GLN A 82 12.90 24.82 -21.54
N SER A 83 13.18 24.59 -20.27
CA SER A 83 12.16 24.21 -19.30
C SER A 83 11.25 25.41 -19.11
N ASP A 84 9.98 25.23 -19.38
CA ASP A 84 8.96 26.24 -19.07
C ASP A 84 8.97 26.42 -17.53
N PRO A 85 9.42 27.58 -17.01
CA PRO A 85 9.53 27.81 -15.58
C PRO A 85 8.21 27.64 -14.85
N GLU A 86 7.08 27.83 -15.55
CA GLU A 86 5.74 27.63 -14.96
C GLU A 86 5.42 26.15 -14.70
N ARG A 87 6.14 25.23 -15.33
CA ARG A 87 5.93 23.79 -15.19
C ARG A 87 6.93 23.10 -14.26
N ASP A 88 7.89 23.85 -13.71
CA ASP A 88 8.89 23.37 -12.78
C ASP A 88 8.31 23.19 -11.37
N PHE A 89 8.68 22.09 -10.70
CA PHE A 89 8.30 21.83 -9.32
C PHE A 89 8.83 22.91 -8.37
N LEU A 90 10.11 23.29 -8.50
CA LEU A 90 10.74 24.27 -7.59
C LEU A 90 10.17 25.69 -7.78
N SER A 91 9.64 26.03 -8.95
CA SER A 91 9.02 27.34 -9.20
C SER A 91 7.63 27.48 -8.59
N LYS A 92 7.00 26.35 -8.16
CA LYS A 92 5.68 26.40 -7.54
C LYS A 92 5.72 27.04 -6.15
N ALA A 93 4.62 27.68 -5.77
CA ALA A 93 4.42 28.19 -4.41
C ALA A 93 4.66 27.09 -3.37
N TRP A 94 5.22 27.46 -2.22
CA TRP A 94 5.61 26.50 -1.18
C TRP A 94 4.49 25.54 -0.74
N TRP A 95 3.25 26.06 -0.64
CA TRP A 95 2.10 25.23 -0.23
C TRP A 95 1.72 24.19 -1.29
N LYS A 96 1.89 24.49 -2.61
CA LYS A 96 1.69 23.50 -3.67
C LYS A 96 2.73 22.40 -3.59
N LYS A 97 3.99 22.75 -3.35
CA LYS A 97 5.08 21.78 -3.13
C LYS A 97 4.77 20.90 -1.92
N ALA A 98 4.34 21.50 -0.81
CA ALA A 98 3.95 20.74 0.38
C ALA A 98 2.81 19.75 0.11
N LEU A 99 1.77 20.18 -0.62
CA LEU A 99 0.66 19.28 -0.98
C LEU A 99 1.10 18.15 -1.92
N ILE A 100 2.01 18.43 -2.87
CA ILE A 100 2.57 17.37 -3.73
C ILE A 100 3.33 16.34 -2.89
N VAL A 101 4.17 16.80 -1.97
CA VAL A 101 4.96 15.90 -1.10
C VAL A 101 4.06 15.11 -0.14
N LEU A 102 3.02 15.71 0.39
CA LEU A 102 2.08 15.04 1.30
C LEU A 102 1.10 14.09 0.58
N ALA A 103 0.91 14.26 -0.72
CA ALA A 103 -0.06 13.47 -1.48
C ALA A 103 0.29 11.97 -1.51
N GLY A 104 1.57 11.59 -1.50
CA GLY A 104 2.00 10.20 -1.42
C GLY A 104 1.55 9.51 -0.13
N PRO A 105 1.98 10.00 1.05
CA PRO A 105 1.52 9.46 2.33
C PRO A 105 -0.01 9.50 2.48
N PHE A 106 -0.67 10.56 2.02
CA PHE A 106 -2.12 10.68 2.07
C PHE A 106 -2.82 9.62 1.22
N ALA A 107 -2.30 9.31 0.04
CA ALA A 107 -2.83 8.23 -0.81
C ALA A 107 -2.76 6.87 -0.11
N ASN A 108 -1.67 6.57 0.62
CA ASN A 108 -1.55 5.34 1.40
C ASN A 108 -2.52 5.31 2.58
N LEU A 109 -2.73 6.44 3.27
CA LEU A 109 -3.72 6.54 4.34
C LEU A 109 -5.14 6.29 3.82
N LEU A 110 -5.47 6.87 2.66
CA LEU A 110 -6.76 6.66 2.00
C LEU A 110 -6.96 5.20 1.59
N LEU A 111 -5.92 4.58 1.02
CA LEU A 111 -5.95 3.14 0.69
C LEU A 111 -6.19 2.30 1.94
N GLY A 112 -5.47 2.57 3.04
CA GLY A 112 -5.65 1.86 4.31
C GLY A 112 -7.07 1.99 4.86
N LEU A 113 -7.64 3.19 4.80
CA LEU A 113 -9.03 3.44 5.20
C LEU A 113 -10.03 2.65 4.34
N LEU A 114 -9.84 2.65 3.01
CA LEU A 114 -10.70 1.91 2.09
C LEU A 114 -10.62 0.40 2.33
N LEU A 115 -9.42 -0.13 2.53
CA LEU A 115 -9.23 -1.56 2.85
C LEU A 115 -9.85 -1.93 4.20
N PHE A 116 -9.76 -1.05 5.19
CA PHE A 116 -10.39 -1.25 6.50
C PHE A 116 -11.92 -1.30 6.39
N ILE A 117 -12.53 -0.33 5.68
CA ILE A 117 -13.97 -0.32 5.44
C ILE A 117 -14.38 -1.60 4.70
N PHE A 118 -13.63 -1.98 3.66
CA PHE A 118 -13.90 -3.20 2.90
C PHE A 118 -13.84 -4.45 3.79
N ALA A 119 -12.83 -4.55 4.65
CA ALA A 119 -12.72 -5.65 5.61
C ALA A 119 -13.89 -5.72 6.60
N MET A 120 -14.43 -4.57 7.02
CA MET A 120 -15.60 -4.54 7.92
C MET A 120 -16.90 -4.98 7.23
N VAL A 121 -17.02 -4.74 5.91
CA VAL A 121 -18.22 -5.14 5.14
C VAL A 121 -18.20 -6.62 4.78
N LEU A 122 -17.03 -7.23 4.71
CA LEU A 122 -16.92 -8.67 4.46
C LEU A 122 -17.49 -9.47 5.64
N PRO A 123 -18.28 -10.53 5.38
CA PRO A 123 -18.76 -11.38 6.45
C PRO A 123 -17.57 -12.00 7.18
N GLN A 124 -17.41 -11.62 8.44
CA GLN A 124 -16.42 -12.24 9.32
C GLN A 124 -16.92 -13.65 9.66
N LYS A 125 -16.14 -14.67 9.30
CA LYS A 125 -16.33 -15.99 9.87
C LYS A 125 -16.07 -15.86 11.37
N GLN A 126 -17.13 -15.81 12.16
CA GLN A 126 -17.01 -16.05 13.59
C GLN A 126 -16.59 -17.51 13.70
N GLU A 127 -15.34 -17.76 14.03
CA GLU A 127 -14.98 -19.07 14.55
C GLU A 127 -15.65 -19.13 15.90
N ASP A 128 -16.69 -19.96 16.00
CA ASP A 128 -17.29 -20.32 17.28
C ASP A 128 -16.19 -20.97 18.11
N LEU A 129 -15.51 -20.16 18.92
CA LEU A 129 -14.53 -20.64 19.87
C LEU A 129 -15.31 -21.35 20.97
N ALA A 130 -15.69 -22.59 20.71
CA ALA A 130 -16.23 -23.43 21.77
C ALA A 130 -15.27 -23.40 22.95
N PRO A 131 -15.73 -23.12 24.18
CA PRO A 131 -14.85 -23.07 25.34
C PRO A 131 -14.12 -24.40 25.51
N VAL A 132 -12.79 -24.37 25.40
CA VAL A 132 -11.92 -25.53 25.52
C VAL A 132 -11.44 -25.65 26.97
N LEU A 133 -11.57 -26.81 27.53
CA LEU A 133 -11.09 -27.13 28.88
C LEU A 133 -9.56 -27.23 28.86
N HIS A 134 -8.88 -26.39 29.62
CA HIS A 134 -7.43 -26.45 29.77
C HIS A 134 -6.99 -27.52 30.79
N SER A 135 -7.81 -27.78 31.81
CA SER A 135 -7.58 -28.83 32.79
C SER A 135 -8.87 -29.20 33.54
N ALA A 136 -8.97 -30.42 33.99
CA ALA A 136 -9.99 -30.85 34.92
C ALA A 136 -9.34 -31.34 36.20
N ALA A 137 -9.98 -31.09 37.36
CA ALA A 137 -9.47 -31.49 38.66
C ALA A 137 -10.56 -32.18 39.52
N GLY A 138 -10.14 -32.97 40.51
CA GLY A 138 -11.03 -33.69 41.41
C GLY A 138 -11.87 -34.75 40.67
N LYS A 139 -13.11 -34.90 41.04
CA LYS A 139 -14.05 -35.88 40.47
C LYS A 139 -14.32 -35.68 38.97
N TRP A 140 -14.00 -34.52 38.43
CA TRP A 140 -14.21 -34.19 37.02
C TRP A 140 -13.05 -34.61 36.12
N ALA A 141 -11.89 -34.95 36.70
CA ALA A 141 -10.73 -35.41 35.94
C ALA A 141 -10.92 -36.79 35.32
N GLU A 142 -11.90 -37.59 35.80
CA GLU A 142 -12.27 -38.88 35.21
C GLU A 142 -13.20 -38.75 34.01
N VAL A 143 -13.88 -37.61 33.88
CA VAL A 143 -14.93 -37.37 32.87
C VAL A 143 -14.46 -36.46 31.78
N PHE A 144 -13.62 -35.49 32.09
CA PHE A 144 -13.13 -34.46 31.15
C PHE A 144 -11.62 -34.50 31.00
N SER A 145 -11.16 -34.40 29.79
CA SER A 145 -9.74 -34.28 29.43
C SER A 145 -9.37 -32.87 29.00
N ALA A 146 -8.11 -32.54 29.18
CA ALA A 146 -7.59 -31.30 28.60
C ALA A 146 -7.72 -31.33 27.06
N GLY A 147 -8.30 -30.31 26.48
CA GLY A 147 -8.59 -30.23 25.04
C GLY A 147 -10.06 -30.51 24.68
N ASP A 148 -10.89 -31.02 25.63
CA ASP A 148 -12.32 -31.20 25.38
C ASP A 148 -12.99 -29.83 25.20
N SER A 149 -13.91 -29.73 24.23
CA SER A 149 -14.73 -28.54 24.01
C SER A 149 -16.14 -28.73 24.57
N LEU A 150 -16.60 -27.72 25.31
CA LEU A 150 -17.97 -27.69 25.82
C LEU A 150 -18.91 -27.21 24.72
N ILE A 151 -19.79 -28.09 24.23
CA ILE A 151 -20.76 -27.80 23.18
C ILE A 151 -22.09 -27.31 23.78
N SER A 152 -22.49 -27.88 24.89
CA SER A 152 -23.73 -27.49 25.58
C SER A 152 -23.67 -27.75 27.08
N VAL A 153 -24.42 -26.94 27.84
CA VAL A 153 -24.65 -27.14 29.28
C VAL A 153 -26.15 -27.14 29.51
N ASN A 154 -26.66 -28.20 30.09
CA ASN A 154 -28.11 -28.40 30.36
C ASN A 154 -28.99 -28.20 29.10
N GLY A 155 -28.49 -28.65 27.93
CA GLY A 155 -29.18 -28.55 26.66
C GLY A 155 -29.16 -27.16 26.00
N LYS A 156 -28.46 -26.17 26.58
CA LYS A 156 -28.21 -24.86 25.97
C LYS A 156 -26.82 -24.87 25.35
N SER A 157 -26.72 -24.52 24.06
CA SER A 157 -25.42 -24.33 23.39
C SER A 157 -24.57 -23.29 24.12
N VAL A 158 -23.26 -23.56 24.24
CA VAL A 158 -22.26 -22.64 24.81
C VAL A 158 -21.20 -22.28 23.77
N ALA A 159 -21.37 -22.75 22.52
CA ALA A 159 -20.59 -22.38 21.36
C ALA A 159 -21.31 -21.26 20.58
#